data_dc6155a1a22c550380346dec7ab8ee3d
#
_entry.id   dc6155a1a22c550380346dec7ab8ee3d
#
_cell.length_a   1.000
_cell.length_b   1.000
_cell.length_c   1.000
_cell.angle_alpha   90.00
_cell.angle_beta   90.00
_cell.angle_gamma   90.00
#
_symmetry.space_group_name_H-M   'P 1'
#
loop_
_entity.id
_entity.type
_entity.pdbx_description
1 polymer ?
#
loop_
_entity_poly.entity_id
_entity_poly.type
_entity_poly.pdbx_seq_one_letter_code
_entity_poly.pdbx_strand_id
1 'polypeptide(L)'
;GERGVIVKGIDDILIHFSKCCSPIPGDKIIGFITRGRGVSIHTEDCSNVIYLAVDKDRLIEVEWEQDESTHPVRISVYTVDKPGLLANVSSAITSAEVNISQANISTTEDKKAYLNFVVEVKDLNQLVRVIKKVEQVEGVLDVKRIKTA
;
A
#
# COMPACT_ATOMS: atom_id res chain seq x y z
N GLY A 1 16.10 3.66 10.67
CA GLY A 1 14.82 3.00 10.87
C GLY A 1 13.64 3.83 10.40
N GLU A 2 12.55 3.17 10.13
CA GLU A 2 11.31 3.82 9.76
C GLU A 2 10.54 4.23 11.01
N ARG A 3 9.57 5.11 10.85
CA ARG A 3 8.77 5.66 11.94
C ARG A 3 7.29 5.45 11.67
N GLY A 4 6.48 5.71 12.70
CA GLY A 4 5.04 5.68 12.58
C GLY A 4 4.37 4.49 13.24
N VAL A 5 5.14 3.64 13.92
CA VAL A 5 4.62 2.49 14.65
C VAL A 5 5.25 2.43 16.04
N ILE A 6 4.41 2.18 17.04
CA ILE A 6 4.82 1.96 18.42
C ILE A 6 4.85 0.46 18.69
N VAL A 7 5.98 -0.03 19.20
CA VAL A 7 6.13 -1.43 19.61
C VAL A 7 5.81 -1.51 21.11
N LYS A 8 4.82 -2.32 21.44
CA LYS A 8 4.30 -2.40 22.81
C LYS A 8 5.36 -2.95 23.77
N GLY A 9 5.63 -2.16 24.81
CA GLY A 9 6.57 -2.56 25.88
C GLY A 9 8.05 -2.38 25.56
N ILE A 10 8.38 -1.81 24.40
CA ILE A 10 9.79 -1.61 24.01
C ILE A 10 9.95 -0.18 23.48
N ASP A 11 10.82 0.60 24.11
CA ASP A 11 11.19 1.93 23.64
C ASP A 11 12.42 1.85 22.73
N ASP A 12 12.55 2.81 21.81
CA ASP A 12 13.74 3.02 20.97
C ASP A 12 14.15 1.79 20.14
N ILE A 13 13.18 0.99 19.72
CA ILE A 13 13.46 -0.13 18.82
C ILE A 13 13.36 0.31 17.37
N LEU A 14 14.26 -0.20 16.54
CA LEU A 14 14.18 0.03 15.09
C LEU A 14 13.02 -0.75 14.51
N ILE A 15 12.24 -0.11 13.66
CA ILE A 15 11.19 -0.78 12.90
C ILE A 15 11.44 -0.60 11.41
N HIS A 16 10.94 -1.52 10.62
CA HIS A 16 10.88 -1.36 9.16
C HIS A 16 9.64 -2.04 8.61
N PHE A 17 9.03 -1.40 7.64
CA PHE A 17 7.86 -1.92 6.97
C PHE A 17 8.28 -2.97 5.93
N SER A 18 7.64 -4.14 6.01
CA SER A 18 7.98 -5.24 5.11
C SER A 18 7.52 -4.95 3.69
N LYS A 19 8.40 -5.22 2.74
CA LYS A 19 8.12 -4.99 1.31
C LYS A 19 7.13 -5.98 0.74
N CYS A 20 6.94 -7.14 1.39
CA CYS A 20 6.01 -8.15 0.91
C CYS A 20 4.55 -7.74 1.03
N CYS A 21 4.22 -6.77 1.89
CA CYS A 21 2.84 -6.34 2.10
C CYS A 21 2.67 -4.82 2.19
N SER A 22 3.75 -4.06 2.35
CA SER A 22 3.75 -2.59 2.33
C SER A 22 2.65 -1.97 3.19
N PRO A 23 2.70 -2.13 4.53
CA PRO A 23 1.65 -1.63 5.42
C PRO A 23 1.51 -0.10 5.38
N ILE A 24 0.29 0.38 5.52
CA ILE A 24 -0.02 1.81 5.69
C ILE A 24 -0.95 2.00 6.89
N PRO A 25 -0.99 3.21 7.48
CA PRO A 25 -1.89 3.48 8.58
C PRO A 25 -3.35 3.14 8.23
N GLY A 26 -4.02 2.44 9.13
CA GLY A 26 -5.36 1.88 8.93
C GLY A 26 -5.35 0.39 8.63
N ASP A 27 -4.25 -0.16 8.11
CA ASP A 27 -4.10 -1.61 7.98
C ASP A 27 -3.96 -2.23 9.36
N LYS A 28 -4.50 -3.43 9.54
CA LYS A 28 -4.21 -4.24 10.73
C LYS A 28 -2.80 -4.79 10.60
N ILE A 29 -1.98 -4.54 11.60
CA ILE A 29 -0.55 -4.86 11.54
C ILE A 29 -0.11 -5.75 12.70
N ILE A 30 1.00 -6.45 12.47
CA ILE A 30 1.70 -7.24 13.47
C ILE A 30 3.19 -7.05 13.27
N GLY A 31 3.94 -7.04 14.39
CA GLY A 31 5.39 -6.97 14.37
C GLY A 31 6.03 -8.34 14.49
N PHE A 32 7.18 -8.50 13.88
CA PHE A 32 7.99 -9.70 13.97
C PHE A 32 9.42 -9.30 14.33
N ILE A 33 9.91 -9.83 15.47
CA ILE A 33 11.25 -9.52 15.96
C ILE A 33 12.27 -10.23 15.08
N THR A 34 13.10 -9.46 14.40
CA THR A 34 14.14 -10.00 13.52
C THR A 34 15.45 -10.15 14.28
N ARG A 35 16.33 -10.98 13.74
CA ARG A 35 17.68 -11.13 14.30
C ARG A 35 18.56 -10.00 13.80
N GLY A 36 18.81 -9.00 14.64
CA GLY A 36 19.74 -7.91 14.38
C GLY A 36 19.20 -6.74 13.55
N ARG A 37 17.90 -6.72 13.19
CA ARG A 37 17.32 -5.63 12.39
C ARG A 37 16.11 -4.95 13.04
N GLY A 38 15.88 -5.20 14.31
CA GLY A 38 14.72 -4.67 15.02
C GLY A 38 13.45 -5.44 14.70
N VAL A 39 12.33 -4.72 14.48
CA VAL A 39 11.02 -5.32 14.27
C VAL A 39 10.56 -5.05 12.85
N SER A 40 10.19 -6.08 12.11
CA SER A 40 9.54 -5.94 10.81
C SER A 40 8.03 -5.85 11.00
N ILE A 41 7.40 -4.92 10.28
CA ILE A 41 5.96 -4.66 10.38
C ILE A 41 5.28 -5.25 9.15
N HIS A 42 4.31 -6.12 9.37
CA HIS A 42 3.52 -6.77 8.32
C HIS A 42 2.05 -6.43 8.49
N THR A 43 1.28 -6.47 7.40
CA THR A 43 -0.17 -6.54 7.53
C THR A 43 -0.55 -7.93 8.04
N GLU A 44 -1.60 -8.01 8.85
CA GLU A 44 -2.02 -9.30 9.43
C GLU A 44 -2.41 -10.33 8.37
N ASP A 45 -2.87 -9.89 7.21
CA ASP A 45 -3.29 -10.77 6.10
C ASP A 45 -2.15 -11.12 5.15
N CYS A 46 -0.93 -10.71 5.45
CA CYS A 46 0.24 -11.04 4.62
C CYS A 46 0.48 -12.56 4.62
N SER A 47 0.64 -13.15 3.45
CA SER A 47 0.89 -14.58 3.33
C SER A 47 2.14 -15.03 4.09
N ASN A 48 3.14 -14.17 4.21
CA ASN A 48 4.38 -14.48 4.93
C ASN A 48 4.16 -14.56 6.45
N VAL A 49 3.10 -13.94 6.99
CA VAL A 49 2.79 -14.02 8.43
C VAL A 49 2.47 -15.47 8.83
N ILE A 50 1.88 -16.26 7.94
CA ILE A 50 1.59 -17.67 8.19
C ILE A 50 2.88 -18.43 8.49
N TYR A 51 3.96 -18.19 7.75
CA TYR A 51 5.27 -18.81 8.00
C TYR A 51 5.92 -18.27 9.27
N LEU A 52 5.77 -16.97 9.52
CA LEU A 52 6.34 -16.34 10.71
C LEU A 52 5.62 -16.78 11.99
N ALA A 53 4.34 -17.14 11.90
CA ALA A 53 3.53 -17.58 13.03
C ALA A 53 4.02 -18.90 13.64
N VAL A 54 4.88 -19.66 12.96
CA VAL A 54 5.52 -20.86 13.50
C VAL A 54 6.39 -20.52 14.72
N ASP A 55 6.97 -19.33 14.74
CA ASP A 55 7.78 -18.84 15.86
C ASP A 55 7.02 -17.74 16.60
N LYS A 56 6.06 -18.15 17.41
CA LYS A 56 5.17 -17.22 18.13
C LYS A 56 5.89 -16.30 19.10
N ASP A 57 7.04 -16.72 19.62
CA ASP A 57 7.81 -15.92 20.57
C ASP A 57 8.42 -14.67 19.92
N ARG A 58 8.45 -14.62 18.61
CA ARG A 58 8.98 -13.48 17.88
C ARG A 58 7.90 -12.53 17.37
N LEU A 59 6.62 -12.89 17.52
CA LEU A 59 5.51 -11.99 17.19
C LEU A 59 5.31 -10.99 18.32
N ILE A 60 5.08 -9.75 17.98
CA ILE A 60 4.89 -8.69 18.96
C ILE A 60 3.77 -7.75 18.51
N GLU A 61 2.98 -7.28 19.47
CA GLU A 61 1.93 -6.29 19.22
C GLU A 61 2.54 -4.93 18.87
N VAL A 62 1.98 -4.31 17.85
CA VAL A 62 2.40 -2.99 17.40
C VAL A 62 1.15 -2.16 17.08
N GLU A 63 1.29 -0.85 17.19
CA GLU A 63 0.21 0.10 16.91
C GLU A 63 0.72 1.23 16.03
N TRP A 64 -0.16 1.74 15.17
CA TRP A 64 0.16 2.94 14.41
C TRP A 64 0.25 4.15 15.34
N GLU A 65 1.29 4.94 15.12
CA GLU A 65 1.43 6.24 15.75
C GLU A 65 0.90 7.30 14.80
N GLN A 66 0.14 8.28 15.31
CA GLN A 66 -0.34 9.36 14.47
C GLN A 66 0.80 10.27 14.04
N ASP A 67 0.99 10.42 12.74
CA ASP A 67 1.92 11.40 12.18
C ASP A 67 1.37 11.94 10.85
N GLU A 68 2.04 12.94 10.29
CA GLU A 68 1.64 13.60 9.04
C GLU A 68 2.34 13.00 7.81
N SER A 69 3.07 11.90 7.98
CA SER A 69 3.80 11.31 6.87
C SER A 69 2.88 10.64 5.86
N THR A 70 3.35 10.55 4.63
CA THR A 70 2.68 9.80 3.58
C THR A 70 3.43 8.49 3.33
N HIS A 71 2.71 7.54 2.74
CA HIS A 71 3.24 6.20 2.47
C HIS A 71 2.98 5.85 1.01
N PRO A 72 3.97 5.27 0.31
CA PRO A 72 3.77 4.87 -1.08
C PRO A 72 2.91 3.61 -1.15
N VAL A 73 1.93 3.63 -2.05
CA VAL A 73 1.06 2.49 -2.30
C VAL A 73 0.99 2.25 -3.80
N ARG A 74 1.12 1.00 -4.19
CA ARG A 74 0.95 0.59 -5.58
C ARG A 74 -0.51 0.26 -5.84
N ILE A 75 -1.07 0.83 -6.91
CA ILE A 75 -2.37 0.46 -7.42
C ILE A 75 -2.25 0.09 -8.89
N SER A 76 -3.04 -0.88 -9.32
CA SER A 76 -3.13 -1.29 -10.72
C SER A 76 -4.55 -1.06 -11.20
N VAL A 77 -4.70 -0.29 -12.26
CA VAL A 77 -6.00 0.05 -12.84
C VAL A 77 -6.11 -0.65 -14.19
N TYR A 78 -7.06 -1.56 -14.28
CA TYR A 78 -7.34 -2.30 -15.51
C TYR A 78 -8.42 -1.56 -16.29
N THR A 79 -8.15 -1.24 -17.56
CA THR A 79 -9.01 -0.38 -18.38
C THR A 79 -9.17 -0.93 -19.78
N VAL A 80 -10.19 -0.43 -20.49
CA VAL A 80 -10.18 -0.51 -21.95
C VAL A 80 -9.06 0.42 -22.47
N ASP A 81 -8.45 0.04 -23.60
CA ASP A 81 -7.40 0.87 -24.20
C ASP A 81 -8.05 1.86 -25.15
N LYS A 82 -8.27 3.09 -24.68
CA LYS A 82 -8.80 4.18 -25.50
C LYS A 82 -8.13 5.50 -25.14
N PRO A 83 -8.11 6.46 -26.07
CA PRO A 83 -7.51 7.77 -25.82
C PRO A 83 -8.10 8.47 -24.61
N GLY A 84 -7.24 9.14 -23.83
CA GLY A 84 -7.65 9.95 -22.70
C GLY A 84 -7.77 9.21 -21.36
N LEU A 85 -7.69 7.89 -21.34
CA LEU A 85 -7.83 7.12 -20.08
C LEU A 85 -6.78 7.48 -19.06
N LEU A 86 -5.52 7.58 -19.47
CA LEU A 86 -4.45 7.94 -18.53
C LEU A 86 -4.71 9.32 -17.92
N ALA A 87 -5.08 10.30 -18.74
CA ALA A 87 -5.36 11.64 -18.25
C ALA A 87 -6.55 11.65 -17.28
N ASN A 88 -7.63 10.96 -17.63
CA ASN A 88 -8.83 10.91 -16.79
C ASN A 88 -8.59 10.19 -15.46
N VAL A 89 -7.86 9.07 -15.49
CA VAL A 89 -7.52 8.33 -14.28
C VAL A 89 -6.58 9.16 -13.41
N SER A 90 -5.57 9.78 -14.00
CA SER A 90 -4.63 10.63 -13.24
C SER A 90 -5.35 11.81 -12.59
N SER A 91 -6.29 12.45 -13.29
CA SER A 91 -7.10 13.53 -12.74
C SER A 91 -7.96 13.05 -11.57
N ALA A 92 -8.55 11.86 -11.67
CA ALA A 92 -9.34 11.28 -10.60
C ALA A 92 -8.46 11.06 -9.36
N ILE A 93 -7.24 10.54 -9.53
CA ILE A 93 -6.30 10.32 -8.43
C ILE A 93 -5.95 11.66 -7.77
N THR A 94 -5.55 12.66 -8.55
CA THR A 94 -5.12 13.93 -7.99
C THR A 94 -6.27 14.71 -7.37
N SER A 95 -7.50 14.47 -7.81
CA SER A 95 -8.68 15.08 -7.16
C SER A 95 -8.93 14.56 -5.75
N ALA A 96 -8.33 13.45 -5.37
CA ALA A 96 -8.35 12.93 -4.00
C ALA A 96 -7.23 13.54 -3.14
N GLU A 97 -6.52 14.55 -3.65
CA GLU A 97 -5.46 15.28 -2.94
C GLU A 97 -4.26 14.40 -2.58
N VAL A 98 -3.95 13.43 -3.43
CA VAL A 98 -2.75 12.59 -3.29
C VAL A 98 -1.79 12.86 -4.44
N ASN A 99 -0.51 12.64 -4.16
CA ASN A 99 0.54 12.77 -5.17
C ASN A 99 0.77 11.42 -5.86
N ILE A 100 0.99 11.46 -7.18
CA ILE A 100 1.44 10.31 -7.94
C ILE A 100 2.96 10.41 -8.07
N SER A 101 3.67 9.43 -7.51
CA SER A 101 5.15 9.42 -7.56
C SER A 101 5.70 8.60 -8.73
N GLN A 102 4.93 7.64 -9.23
CA GLN A 102 5.28 6.84 -10.41
C GLN A 102 4.03 6.48 -11.18
N ALA A 103 4.16 6.37 -12.50
CA ALA A 103 3.10 5.89 -13.36
C ALA A 103 3.70 5.18 -14.57
N ASN A 104 3.11 4.04 -14.95
CA ASN A 104 3.45 3.38 -16.20
C ASN A 104 2.21 2.74 -16.81
N ILE A 105 2.27 2.46 -18.11
CA ILE A 105 1.18 1.86 -18.86
C ILE A 105 1.70 0.63 -19.56
N SER A 106 0.92 -0.44 -19.51
CA SER A 106 1.12 -1.64 -20.33
C SER A 106 -0.17 -1.92 -21.08
N THR A 107 -0.11 -2.07 -22.39
CA THR A 107 -1.26 -2.43 -23.21
C THR A 107 -1.26 -3.92 -23.50
N THR A 108 -2.44 -4.48 -23.72
CA THR A 108 -2.61 -5.89 -24.06
C THR A 108 -3.08 -6.06 -25.49
N GLU A 109 -2.98 -7.29 -26.04
CA GLU A 109 -3.40 -7.58 -27.41
C GLU A 109 -4.91 -7.44 -27.62
N ASP A 110 -5.70 -7.61 -26.56
CA ASP A 110 -7.16 -7.53 -26.61
C ASP A 110 -7.71 -6.12 -26.36
N LYS A 111 -6.90 -5.10 -26.63
CA LYS A 111 -7.27 -3.69 -26.49
C LYS A 111 -7.65 -3.31 -25.06
N LYS A 112 -6.91 -3.83 -24.10
CA LYS A 112 -6.99 -3.43 -22.71
C LYS A 112 -5.67 -2.80 -22.28
N ALA A 113 -5.68 -2.17 -21.14
CA ALA A 113 -4.48 -1.57 -20.57
C ALA A 113 -4.43 -1.75 -19.07
N TYR A 114 -3.22 -1.83 -18.55
CA TYR A 114 -2.94 -1.73 -17.11
C TYR A 114 -2.24 -0.40 -16.88
N LEU A 115 -2.86 0.45 -16.09
CA LEU A 115 -2.26 1.69 -15.62
C LEU A 115 -1.78 1.45 -14.20
N ASN A 116 -0.47 1.47 -14.01
CA ASN A 116 0.13 1.18 -12.70
C ASN A 116 0.66 2.47 -12.11
N PHE A 117 0.25 2.76 -10.88
CA PHE A 117 0.63 3.98 -10.18
C PHE A 117 1.24 3.65 -8.83
N VAL A 118 2.17 4.49 -8.40
CA VAL A 118 2.53 4.61 -6.99
C VAL A 118 1.96 5.94 -6.51
N VAL A 119 1.07 5.88 -5.53
CA VAL A 119 0.44 7.06 -4.94
C VAL A 119 0.90 7.24 -3.50
N GLU A 120 1.05 8.48 -3.08
CA GLU A 120 1.47 8.81 -1.72
C GLU A 120 0.25 9.12 -0.88
N VAL A 121 -0.11 8.23 0.04
CA VAL A 121 -1.31 8.36 0.86
C VAL A 121 -0.96 8.45 2.34
N LYS A 122 -1.80 9.12 3.11
CA LYS A 122 -1.64 9.23 4.56
C LYS A 122 -2.11 7.98 5.28
N ASP A 123 -3.17 7.35 4.77
CA ASP A 123 -3.81 6.21 5.44
C ASP A 123 -4.70 5.43 4.48
N LEU A 124 -5.25 4.34 4.98
CA LEU A 124 -6.14 3.47 4.22
C LEU A 124 -7.42 4.20 3.79
N ASN A 125 -7.96 5.10 4.61
CA ASN A 125 -9.16 5.86 4.26
C ASN A 125 -8.92 6.72 3.00
N GLN A 126 -7.77 7.36 2.92
CA GLN A 126 -7.41 8.14 1.75
C GLN A 126 -7.24 7.24 0.52
N LEU A 127 -6.61 6.08 0.67
CA LEU A 127 -6.46 5.11 -0.41
C LEU A 127 -7.84 4.64 -0.92
N VAL A 128 -8.76 4.34 -0.02
CA VAL A 128 -10.12 3.93 -0.40
C VAL A 128 -10.81 5.02 -1.22
N ARG A 129 -10.65 6.29 -0.84
CA ARG A 129 -11.20 7.41 -1.62
C ARG A 129 -10.59 7.49 -3.02
N VAL A 130 -9.28 7.29 -3.14
CA VAL A 130 -8.61 7.25 -4.44
C VAL A 130 -9.19 6.14 -5.30
N ILE A 131 -9.28 4.93 -4.76
CA ILE A 131 -9.80 3.77 -5.48
C ILE A 131 -11.23 4.02 -5.96
N LYS A 132 -12.08 4.54 -5.09
CA LYS A 132 -13.49 4.83 -5.44
C LYS A 132 -13.61 5.85 -6.56
N LYS A 133 -12.78 6.90 -6.54
CA LYS A 133 -12.79 7.91 -7.60
C LYS A 133 -12.32 7.34 -8.93
N VAL A 134 -11.30 6.50 -8.91
CA VAL A 134 -10.78 5.84 -10.12
C VAL A 134 -11.81 4.86 -10.69
N GLU A 135 -12.47 4.10 -9.83
CA GLU A 135 -13.51 3.16 -10.27
C GLU A 135 -14.65 3.84 -11.04
N GLN A 136 -14.90 5.12 -10.80
CA GLN A 136 -15.96 5.88 -11.47
C GLN A 136 -15.57 6.43 -12.83
N VAL A 137 -14.30 6.34 -13.21
CA VAL A 137 -13.83 6.81 -14.51
C VAL A 137 -14.35 5.87 -15.60
N GLU A 138 -14.99 6.43 -16.63
CA GLU A 138 -15.50 5.63 -17.75
C GLU A 138 -14.35 4.91 -18.45
N GLY A 139 -14.49 3.61 -18.64
CA GLY A 139 -13.47 2.76 -19.25
C GLY A 139 -12.61 2.01 -18.24
N VAL A 140 -12.71 2.32 -16.95
CA VAL A 140 -12.05 1.57 -15.91
C VAL A 140 -12.87 0.30 -15.62
N LEU A 141 -12.21 -0.85 -15.64
CA LEU A 141 -12.83 -2.16 -15.44
C LEU A 141 -12.56 -2.70 -14.02
N ASP A 142 -11.39 -2.41 -13.46
CA ASP A 142 -11.01 -2.88 -12.13
C ASP A 142 -9.88 -2.04 -11.57
N VAL A 143 -9.84 -1.90 -10.25
CA VAL A 143 -8.77 -1.22 -9.52
C VAL A 143 -8.33 -2.11 -8.37
N LYS A 144 -7.04 -2.38 -8.26
CA LYS A 144 -6.47 -3.22 -7.20
C LYS A 144 -5.32 -2.53 -6.51
N ARG A 145 -5.28 -2.65 -5.19
CA ARG A 145 -4.07 -2.36 -4.42
C ARG A 145 -3.11 -3.53 -4.57
N ILE A 146 -1.86 -3.24 -4.88
CA ILE A 146 -0.81 -4.25 -5.00
C ILE A 146 0.06 -4.17 -3.75
N LYS A 147 0.00 -5.19 -2.90
CA LYS A 147 0.76 -5.24 -1.65
C LYS A 147 2.14 -5.87 -1.82
N THR A 148 2.28 -6.78 -2.74
CA THR A 148 3.56 -7.47 -2.97
C THR A 148 4.52 -6.60 -3.77
N ALA A 149 5.79 -6.67 -3.43
CA ALA A 149 6.85 -5.94 -4.14
C ALA A 149 7.13 -6.57 -5.51
#